data_5565bcc60364c4547c75b2e923bcd9e8
#
_entry.id   5565bcc60364c4547c75b2e923bcd9e8
#
_cell.length_a   1.000
_cell.length_b   1.000
_cell.length_c   1.000
_cell.angle_alpha   90.00
_cell.angle_beta   90.00
_cell.angle_gamma   90.00
#
_symmetry.space_group_name_H-M   'P 1'
#
loop_
_entity.id
_entity.type
_entity.pdbx_description
1 polymer ?
#
loop_
_entity_poly.entity_id
_entity_poly.type
_entity_poly.pdbx_seq_one_letter_code
_entity_poly.pdbx_strand_id
1 'polypeptide(L)'
;MSLLFPEGRAGRLCAPAQILAVCVISVIGAACSGREGAVTLAGSTAFQPFAEKLAEEYNDAHPEVNVTVQGGGSALGISAALNGAAQIGMADLVELPADAASLKATIVARDGIAVVVNPVNKVSSLSMVQLKGIYVGNIRDWKDIGGLAGPITVVSRESGSGTRSSFETILGKFDLTRDAIIQDSNGTVRETVANDERSIGYLSYGLVNQKIKAITVDGVECTTELILSGKYPLVRPIYFLTLDKLSPAARGFIDYVLGPAGQASIVADGLLPAK
;
A
#
# COMPACT_ATOMS: atom_id res chain seq x y z
N MET A 1 -68.06 -38.13 -34.14
CA MET A 1 -69.34 -37.68 -34.68
C MET A 1 -69.02 -36.37 -35.33
N SER A 2 -68.64 -36.47 -36.57
CA SER A 2 -69.28 -35.96 -37.77
C SER A 2 -69.33 -34.44 -37.88
N LEU A 3 -68.54 -33.97 -38.84
CA LEU A 3 -68.87 -33.20 -40.03
C LEU A 3 -69.12 -31.70 -39.79
N LEU A 4 -68.75 -30.76 -40.59
CA LEU A 4 -68.56 -30.57 -42.02
C LEU A 4 -67.92 -29.23 -42.29
N PHE A 5 -67.03 -29.12 -43.28
CA PHE A 5 -66.70 -27.88 -44.01
C PHE A 5 -67.92 -27.37 -44.82
N PRO A 6 -67.91 -26.09 -45.25
CA PRO A 6 -67.52 -25.89 -46.63
C PRO A 6 -66.72 -24.57 -46.93
N GLU A 7 -66.15 -24.66 -48.10
CA GLU A 7 -65.45 -23.83 -49.00
C GLU A 7 -66.03 -22.44 -49.32
N GLY A 8 -65.11 -21.50 -49.66
CA GLY A 8 -65.32 -20.79 -50.91
C GLY A 8 -65.14 -19.27 -50.86
N ARG A 9 -64.10 -18.73 -51.38
CA ARG A 9 -64.00 -17.95 -52.62
C ARG A 9 -62.81 -17.00 -52.67
N ALA A 10 -62.14 -17.06 -53.79
CA ALA A 10 -61.04 -16.20 -54.22
C ALA A 10 -61.40 -14.72 -54.38
N GLY A 11 -60.44 -13.86 -54.13
CA GLY A 11 -60.48 -12.41 -54.41
C GLY A 11 -59.10 -11.81 -54.53
N ARG A 12 -58.58 -11.78 -55.71
CA ARG A 12 -57.64 -10.88 -56.41
C ARG A 12 -56.72 -9.95 -55.60
N LEU A 13 -55.43 -10.14 -55.84
CA LEU A 13 -54.34 -9.22 -56.12
C LEU A 13 -54.56 -7.70 -55.88
N CYS A 14 -53.75 -7.17 -54.98
CA CYS A 14 -53.11 -5.87 -55.16
C CYS A 14 -51.77 -5.89 -54.38
N ALA A 15 -50.67 -5.77 -55.07
CA ALA A 15 -49.38 -5.53 -54.50
C ALA A 15 -49.28 -4.03 -54.17
N PRO A 16 -48.64 -3.67 -53.04
CA PRO A 16 -47.95 -2.41 -52.98
C PRO A 16 -46.48 -2.61 -52.61
N ALA A 17 -45.71 -1.95 -53.40
CA ALA A 17 -44.35 -1.40 -53.22
C ALA A 17 -43.62 -1.77 -51.95
N GLN A 18 -42.51 -2.50 -52.10
CA GLN A 18 -41.45 -2.66 -51.12
C GLN A 18 -40.73 -1.30 -50.96
N ILE A 19 -41.01 -0.63 -49.85
CA ILE A 19 -40.15 0.46 -49.35
C ILE A 19 -39.01 -0.21 -48.62
N LEU A 20 -37.83 -0.21 -49.25
CA LEU A 20 -36.55 -0.66 -48.70
C LEU A 20 -36.10 0.43 -47.71
N ALA A 21 -36.44 0.28 -46.42
CA ALA A 21 -35.91 1.09 -45.36
C ALA A 21 -34.45 0.62 -45.09
N VAL A 22 -33.50 1.35 -45.66
CA VAL A 22 -32.08 1.22 -45.32
C VAL A 22 -31.88 1.79 -43.92
N CYS A 23 -31.90 0.91 -42.91
CA CYS A 23 -31.39 1.23 -41.58
C CYS A 23 -29.90 1.41 -41.65
N VAL A 24 -29.42 2.64 -41.76
CA VAL A 24 -28.04 3.00 -41.48
C VAL A 24 -27.82 2.82 -39.97
N ILE A 25 -27.35 1.67 -39.58
CA ILE A 25 -26.83 1.43 -38.22
C ILE A 25 -25.52 2.21 -38.13
N SER A 26 -25.59 3.44 -37.63
CA SER A 26 -24.44 4.18 -37.17
C SER A 26 -23.87 3.42 -35.96
N VAL A 27 -22.86 2.57 -36.22
CA VAL A 27 -22.02 1.99 -35.16
C VAL A 27 -21.22 3.16 -34.60
N ILE A 28 -21.77 3.78 -33.56
CA ILE A 28 -20.98 4.65 -32.66
C ILE A 28 -20.01 3.69 -31.98
N GLY A 29 -18.84 3.54 -32.57
CA GLY A 29 -17.69 2.96 -31.91
C GLY A 29 -17.41 3.80 -30.67
N ALA A 30 -17.90 3.35 -29.52
CA ALA A 30 -17.36 3.80 -28.26
C ALA A 30 -15.90 3.37 -28.25
N ALA A 31 -15.04 4.23 -28.79
CA ALA A 31 -13.63 4.15 -28.54
C ALA A 31 -13.49 4.19 -27.01
N CYS A 32 -13.19 3.02 -26.41
CA CYS A 32 -12.53 2.99 -25.13
C CYS A 32 -11.16 3.64 -25.36
N SER A 33 -11.13 4.96 -25.42
CA SER A 33 -9.90 5.72 -25.21
C SER A 33 -9.52 5.42 -23.78
N GLY A 34 -8.66 4.42 -23.56
CA GLY A 34 -7.89 4.36 -22.34
C GLY A 34 -7.36 5.78 -22.14
N ARG A 35 -7.75 6.43 -21.04
CA ARG A 35 -7.29 7.79 -20.76
C ARG A 35 -5.79 7.76 -20.86
N GLU A 36 -5.20 8.51 -21.80
CA GLU A 36 -3.75 8.65 -21.97
C GLU A 36 -3.07 9.13 -20.67
N GLY A 37 -3.86 9.65 -19.71
CA GLY A 37 -3.42 10.11 -18.41
C GLY A 37 -3.66 9.16 -17.23
N ALA A 38 -4.02 7.89 -17.43
CA ALA A 38 -4.21 6.97 -16.31
C ALA A 38 -2.86 6.46 -15.74
N VAL A 39 -2.67 6.60 -14.43
CA VAL A 39 -1.49 6.11 -13.70
C VAL A 39 -1.96 5.27 -12.52
N THR A 40 -1.46 4.04 -12.44
CA THR A 40 -1.75 3.14 -11.30
C THR A 40 -0.48 2.94 -10.48
N LEU A 41 -0.59 3.21 -9.18
CA LEU A 41 0.40 2.83 -8.18
C LEU A 41 -0.09 1.59 -7.45
N ALA A 42 0.81 0.67 -7.11
CA ALA A 42 0.46 -0.49 -6.29
C ALA A 42 1.59 -0.84 -5.33
N GLY A 43 1.26 -1.35 -4.13
CA GLY A 43 2.27 -1.93 -3.24
C GLY A 43 2.17 -1.54 -1.78
N SER A 44 3.21 -0.87 -1.26
CA SER A 44 3.38 -0.58 0.17
C SER A 44 2.14 -0.02 0.85
N THR A 45 1.62 -0.73 1.85
CA THR A 45 0.52 -0.25 2.71
C THR A 45 1.00 0.76 3.76
N ALA A 46 2.31 0.89 3.95
CA ALA A 46 2.89 1.93 4.81
C ALA A 46 2.85 3.29 4.13
N PHE A 47 3.13 3.32 2.82
CA PHE A 47 3.14 4.54 2.03
C PHE A 47 1.77 4.85 1.38
N GLN A 48 0.85 3.89 1.34
CA GLN A 48 -0.43 4.02 0.66
C GLN A 48 -1.20 5.30 1.02
N PRO A 49 -1.46 5.65 2.31
CA PRO A 49 -2.23 6.85 2.65
C PRO A 49 -1.56 8.15 2.18
N PHE A 50 -0.23 8.18 2.20
CA PHE A 50 0.55 9.33 1.71
C PHE A 50 0.51 9.42 0.18
N ALA A 51 0.60 8.27 -0.50
CA ALA A 51 0.47 8.21 -1.96
C ALA A 51 -0.92 8.59 -2.44
N GLU A 52 -1.98 8.20 -1.70
CA GLU A 52 -3.37 8.60 -1.98
C GLU A 52 -3.54 10.12 -1.88
N LYS A 53 -2.99 10.75 -0.85
CA LYS A 53 -3.01 12.20 -0.69
C LYS A 53 -2.25 12.92 -1.80
N LEU A 54 -1.03 12.45 -2.12
CA LEU A 54 -0.23 12.99 -3.23
C LEU A 54 -0.93 12.83 -4.57
N ALA A 55 -1.63 11.70 -4.77
CA ALA A 55 -2.43 11.45 -5.98
C ALA A 55 -3.64 12.40 -6.06
N GLU A 56 -4.33 12.65 -4.95
CA GLU A 56 -5.43 13.61 -4.88
C GLU A 56 -4.94 15.02 -5.23
N GLU A 57 -3.88 15.50 -4.56
CA GLU A 57 -3.28 16.82 -4.81
C GLU A 57 -2.84 16.97 -6.28
N TYR A 58 -2.28 15.91 -6.88
CA TYR A 58 -1.84 15.93 -8.27
C TYR A 58 -3.02 15.90 -9.24
N ASN A 59 -4.03 15.06 -9.01
CA ASN A 59 -5.24 14.96 -9.83
C ASN A 59 -6.03 16.27 -9.86
N ASP A 60 -6.10 16.99 -8.73
CA ASP A 60 -6.75 18.29 -8.63
C ASP A 60 -6.04 19.34 -9.49
N ALA A 61 -4.72 19.31 -9.54
CA ALA A 61 -3.92 20.20 -10.36
C ALA A 61 -3.85 19.81 -11.85
N HIS A 62 -4.12 18.52 -12.17
CA HIS A 62 -4.02 17.91 -13.50
C HIS A 62 -5.27 17.10 -13.87
N PRO A 63 -6.41 17.75 -14.18
CA PRO A 63 -7.69 17.05 -14.42
C PRO A 63 -7.67 16.05 -15.59
N GLU A 64 -6.71 16.18 -16.51
CA GLU A 64 -6.48 15.25 -17.63
C GLU A 64 -5.83 13.95 -17.19
N VAL A 65 -5.21 13.91 -16.01
CA VAL A 65 -4.55 12.73 -15.42
C VAL A 65 -5.46 12.10 -14.36
N ASN A 66 -5.34 10.80 -14.17
CA ASN A 66 -6.02 10.06 -13.12
C ASN A 66 -5.04 9.10 -12.46
N VAL A 67 -4.46 9.51 -11.35
CA VAL A 67 -3.58 8.69 -10.52
C VAL A 67 -4.42 7.91 -9.51
N THR A 68 -4.26 6.60 -9.50
CA THR A 68 -4.94 5.69 -8.56
C THR A 68 -3.92 4.89 -7.75
N VAL A 69 -4.24 4.62 -6.49
CA VAL A 69 -3.33 3.94 -5.55
C VAL A 69 -3.98 2.68 -5.01
N GLN A 70 -3.23 1.59 -4.97
CA GLN A 70 -3.64 0.29 -4.44
C GLN A 70 -2.62 -0.21 -3.42
N GLY A 71 -3.09 -0.67 -2.27
CA GLY A 71 -2.28 -1.36 -1.28
C GLY A 71 -1.97 -2.81 -1.70
N GLY A 72 -1.33 -3.56 -0.80
CA GLY A 72 -1.09 -5.00 -0.98
C GLY A 72 0.34 -5.46 -0.64
N GLY A 73 1.16 -4.55 -0.09
CA GLY A 73 2.53 -4.83 0.34
C GLY A 73 3.58 -4.65 -0.76
N SER A 74 4.84 -4.55 -0.34
CA SER A 74 5.96 -4.25 -1.26
C SER A 74 6.18 -5.33 -2.30
N ALA A 75 5.94 -6.61 -1.98
CA ALA A 75 6.07 -7.71 -2.94
C ALA A 75 5.05 -7.57 -4.09
N LEU A 76 3.80 -7.18 -3.77
CA LEU A 76 2.79 -6.89 -4.80
C LEU A 76 3.23 -5.70 -5.65
N GLY A 77 3.78 -4.64 -5.04
CA GLY A 77 4.26 -3.46 -5.77
C GLY A 77 5.36 -3.81 -6.78
N ILE A 78 6.35 -4.62 -6.37
CA ILE A 78 7.40 -5.11 -7.24
C ILE A 78 6.82 -5.93 -8.39
N SER A 79 5.98 -6.91 -8.08
CA SER A 79 5.36 -7.78 -9.09
C SER A 79 4.48 -6.99 -10.08
N ALA A 80 3.67 -6.04 -9.59
CA ALA A 80 2.81 -5.23 -10.42
C ALA A 80 3.60 -4.32 -11.37
N ALA A 81 4.71 -3.75 -10.91
CA ALA A 81 5.61 -2.97 -11.76
C ALA A 81 6.30 -3.84 -12.82
N LEU A 82 6.79 -5.03 -12.46
CA LEU A 82 7.46 -5.95 -13.36
C LEU A 82 6.56 -6.43 -14.51
N ASN A 83 5.31 -6.74 -14.22
CA ASN A 83 4.36 -7.26 -15.21
C ASN A 83 3.53 -6.17 -15.90
N GLY A 84 3.73 -4.89 -15.52
CA GLY A 84 3.03 -3.75 -16.11
C GLY A 84 1.59 -3.58 -15.63
N ALA A 85 1.14 -4.30 -14.61
CA ALA A 85 -0.18 -4.10 -14.00
C ALA A 85 -0.28 -2.77 -13.26
N ALA A 86 0.84 -2.23 -12.79
CA ALA A 86 0.98 -0.86 -12.30
C ALA A 86 2.14 -0.17 -13.02
N GLN A 87 1.98 1.12 -13.30
CA GLN A 87 3.07 1.94 -13.87
C GLN A 87 4.14 2.24 -12.82
N ILE A 88 3.74 2.26 -11.55
CA ILE A 88 4.62 2.57 -10.41
C ILE A 88 4.37 1.53 -9.31
N GLY A 89 5.38 0.75 -8.99
CA GLY A 89 5.38 -0.08 -7.78
C GLY A 89 5.82 0.73 -6.57
N MET A 90 5.17 0.54 -5.43
CA MET A 90 5.57 1.15 -4.16
C MET A 90 6.21 0.09 -3.27
N ALA A 91 7.44 0.32 -2.82
CA ALA A 91 8.15 -0.58 -1.91
C ALA A 91 8.86 0.19 -0.79
N ASP A 92 8.80 -0.34 0.42
CA ASP A 92 9.40 0.20 1.64
C ASP A 92 10.38 -0.82 2.24
N LEU A 93 11.51 -0.99 1.57
CA LEU A 93 12.49 -2.06 1.82
C LEU A 93 13.88 -1.47 2.07
N VAL A 94 14.60 -1.99 3.09
CA VAL A 94 16.02 -1.66 3.29
C VAL A 94 16.86 -2.19 2.14
N GLU A 95 16.55 -3.40 1.67
CA GLU A 95 17.21 -4.04 0.54
C GLU A 95 16.16 -4.48 -0.48
N LEU A 96 16.33 -4.07 -1.73
CA LEU A 96 15.48 -4.55 -2.81
C LEU A 96 15.87 -5.99 -3.18
N PRO A 97 14.89 -6.88 -3.37
CA PRO A 97 15.17 -8.25 -3.77
C PRO A 97 15.70 -8.34 -5.21
N ALA A 98 16.37 -9.44 -5.54
CA ALA A 98 17.06 -9.63 -6.80
C ALA A 98 16.13 -9.54 -8.04
N ASP A 99 14.87 -9.93 -7.90
CA ASP A 99 13.86 -9.84 -8.97
C ASP A 99 13.48 -8.38 -9.30
N ALA A 100 13.68 -7.46 -8.37
CA ALA A 100 13.48 -6.02 -8.62
C ALA A 100 14.63 -5.37 -9.41
N ALA A 101 15.72 -6.09 -9.71
CA ALA A 101 16.92 -5.52 -10.36
C ALA A 101 16.68 -4.94 -11.76
N SER A 102 15.62 -5.37 -12.47
CA SER A 102 15.22 -4.83 -13.76
C SER A 102 14.37 -3.56 -13.68
N LEU A 103 13.97 -3.17 -12.47
CA LEU A 103 13.21 -1.96 -12.23
C LEU A 103 14.13 -0.79 -11.89
N LYS A 104 13.77 0.38 -12.39
CA LYS A 104 14.37 1.63 -11.92
C LYS A 104 13.81 1.98 -10.56
N ALA A 105 14.67 1.97 -9.54
CA ALA A 105 14.31 2.35 -8.18
C ALA A 105 14.59 3.84 -7.93
N THR A 106 13.56 4.57 -7.51
CA THR A 106 13.65 5.99 -7.16
C THR A 106 13.21 6.16 -5.71
N ILE A 107 14.11 6.62 -4.84
CA ILE A 107 13.73 6.95 -3.45
C ILE A 107 12.86 8.21 -3.48
N VAL A 108 11.65 8.11 -2.93
CA VAL A 108 10.68 9.22 -2.87
C VAL A 108 10.48 9.75 -1.46
N ALA A 109 10.81 8.93 -0.46
CA ALA A 109 10.75 9.29 0.96
C ALA A 109 11.63 8.34 1.78
N ARG A 110 11.80 8.66 3.07
CA ARG A 110 12.31 7.75 4.09
C ARG A 110 11.32 7.66 5.23
N ASP A 111 11.32 6.56 5.94
CA ASP A 111 10.35 6.26 6.99
C ASP A 111 11.01 5.58 8.18
N GLY A 112 10.59 5.96 9.39
CA GLY A 112 10.93 5.24 10.60
C GLY A 112 9.93 4.11 10.86
N ILE A 113 10.42 2.92 11.22
CA ILE A 113 9.56 1.84 11.69
C ILE A 113 9.36 2.01 13.18
N ALA A 114 8.22 2.56 13.59
CA ALA A 114 7.89 2.72 15.00
C ALA A 114 7.49 1.38 15.61
N VAL A 115 8.09 1.04 16.74
CA VAL A 115 7.64 -0.05 17.60
C VAL A 115 6.54 0.49 18.51
N VAL A 116 5.39 -0.17 18.51
CA VAL A 116 4.18 0.34 19.16
C VAL A 116 3.56 -0.68 20.10
N VAL A 117 2.99 -0.16 21.18
CA VAL A 117 2.21 -0.92 22.17
C VAL A 117 0.90 -0.19 22.45
N ASN A 118 -0.02 -0.87 23.13
CA ASN A 118 -1.22 -0.20 23.62
C ASN A 118 -0.85 0.91 24.62
N PRO A 119 -1.56 2.05 24.67
CA PRO A 119 -1.24 3.18 25.57
C PRO A 119 -1.20 2.83 27.05
N VAL A 120 -1.96 1.83 27.51
CA VAL A 120 -1.97 1.39 28.92
C VAL A 120 -0.76 0.52 29.29
N ASN A 121 -0.03 -0.02 28.30
CA ASN A 121 1.19 -0.78 28.53
C ASN A 121 2.26 0.08 29.21
N LYS A 122 2.91 -0.44 30.28
CA LYS A 122 3.87 0.31 31.09
C LYS A 122 5.27 0.33 30.49
N VAL A 123 5.57 -0.56 29.54
CA VAL A 123 6.86 -0.55 28.84
C VAL A 123 6.93 0.68 27.94
N SER A 124 8.03 1.41 28.03
CA SER A 124 8.31 2.62 27.23
C SER A 124 9.60 2.55 26.43
N SER A 125 10.42 1.50 26.65
CA SER A 125 11.69 1.32 25.98
C SER A 125 12.01 -0.16 25.84
N LEU A 126 12.59 -0.54 24.71
CA LEU A 126 13.16 -1.87 24.48
C LEU A 126 14.50 -1.71 23.79
N SER A 127 15.46 -2.60 24.13
CA SER A 127 16.67 -2.74 23.33
C SER A 127 16.38 -3.55 22.05
N MET A 128 17.22 -3.41 21.02
CA MET A 128 17.17 -4.23 19.81
C MET A 128 17.20 -5.74 20.14
N VAL A 129 17.97 -6.13 21.15
CA VAL A 129 18.05 -7.53 21.61
C VAL A 129 16.73 -8.00 22.23
N GLN A 130 16.12 -7.19 23.09
CA GLN A 130 14.81 -7.50 23.67
C GLN A 130 13.73 -7.56 22.59
N LEU A 131 13.75 -6.62 21.67
CA LEU A 131 12.81 -6.57 20.56
C LEU A 131 12.89 -7.85 19.71
N LYS A 132 14.11 -8.24 19.30
CA LYS A 132 14.32 -9.52 18.61
C LYS A 132 13.87 -10.71 19.47
N GLY A 133 14.20 -10.71 20.78
CA GLY A 133 13.81 -11.77 21.71
C GLY A 133 12.29 -11.97 21.80
N ILE A 134 11.50 -10.91 21.73
CA ILE A 134 10.04 -10.97 21.68
C ILE A 134 9.56 -11.60 20.36
N TYR A 135 10.08 -11.12 19.23
CA TYR A 135 9.61 -11.58 17.91
C TYR A 135 10.02 -13.01 17.55
N VAL A 136 11.11 -13.52 18.13
CA VAL A 136 11.47 -14.97 18.03
C VAL A 136 10.77 -15.84 19.07
N GLY A 137 10.07 -15.23 20.05
CA GLY A 137 9.35 -15.94 21.11
C GLY A 137 10.22 -16.43 22.28
N ASN A 138 11.40 -15.84 22.47
CA ASN A 138 12.27 -16.09 23.63
C ASN A 138 11.83 -15.28 24.85
N ILE A 139 11.27 -14.09 24.66
CA ILE A 139 10.63 -13.25 25.69
C ILE A 139 9.12 -13.29 25.44
N ARG A 140 8.37 -13.84 26.39
CA ARG A 140 6.93 -14.11 26.24
C ARG A 140 6.06 -13.44 27.28
N ASP A 141 6.65 -12.85 28.30
CA ASP A 141 5.91 -12.18 29.37
C ASP A 141 6.45 -10.75 29.57
N TRP A 142 5.57 -9.79 29.66
CA TRP A 142 5.93 -8.40 29.85
C TRP A 142 6.74 -8.14 31.13
N LYS A 143 6.56 -8.96 32.20
CA LYS A 143 7.34 -8.83 33.44
C LYS A 143 8.85 -9.05 33.22
N ASP A 144 9.24 -9.85 32.22
CA ASP A 144 10.65 -10.16 31.95
C ASP A 144 11.42 -8.97 31.39
N ILE A 145 10.67 -7.90 31.00
CA ILE A 145 11.21 -6.65 30.42
C ILE A 145 10.68 -5.41 31.14
N GLY A 146 10.26 -5.55 32.43
CA GLY A 146 9.87 -4.44 33.29
C GLY A 146 8.43 -3.96 33.12
N GLY A 147 7.60 -4.71 32.43
CA GLY A 147 6.16 -4.45 32.32
C GLY A 147 5.34 -5.14 33.40
N LEU A 148 4.02 -5.00 33.33
CA LEU A 148 3.08 -5.75 34.16
C LEU A 148 3.05 -7.21 33.71
N ALA A 149 2.96 -8.15 34.67
CA ALA A 149 2.90 -9.57 34.38
C ALA A 149 1.77 -9.92 33.40
N GLY A 150 2.07 -10.70 32.39
CA GLY A 150 1.12 -11.16 31.39
C GLY A 150 1.79 -11.49 30.05
N PRO A 151 1.18 -12.39 29.27
CA PRO A 151 1.73 -12.80 28.01
C PRO A 151 1.84 -11.63 27.02
N ILE A 152 2.88 -11.67 26.16
CA ILE A 152 3.04 -10.71 25.08
C ILE A 152 2.30 -11.22 23.85
N THR A 153 1.35 -10.45 23.33
CA THR A 153 0.73 -10.70 22.03
C THR A 153 1.59 -10.07 20.94
N VAL A 154 2.31 -10.88 20.18
CA VAL A 154 3.16 -10.42 19.09
C VAL A 154 2.31 -10.19 17.86
N VAL A 155 2.32 -8.95 17.32
CA VAL A 155 1.64 -8.58 16.07
C VAL A 155 2.70 -8.34 15.00
N SER A 156 2.60 -9.07 13.91
CA SER A 156 3.51 -8.97 12.78
C SER A 156 2.73 -8.82 11.47
N ARG A 157 3.44 -8.85 10.38
CA ARG A 157 2.90 -8.66 9.04
C ARG A 157 3.05 -9.92 8.19
N GLU A 158 2.30 -9.97 7.10
CA GLU A 158 2.42 -10.99 6.04
C GLU A 158 3.82 -11.00 5.40
N SER A 159 4.18 -12.10 4.73
CA SER A 159 5.51 -12.28 4.13
C SER A 159 5.81 -11.30 2.98
N GLY A 160 4.78 -10.76 2.33
CA GLY A 160 4.91 -9.75 1.27
C GLY A 160 5.09 -8.31 1.77
N SER A 161 5.08 -8.10 3.08
CA SER A 161 5.23 -6.78 3.69
C SER A 161 6.65 -6.28 3.65
N GLY A 162 6.85 -5.10 3.07
CA GLY A 162 8.12 -4.39 3.14
C GLY A 162 8.47 -3.96 4.55
N THR A 163 7.47 -3.58 5.37
CA THR A 163 7.68 -3.21 6.77
C THR A 163 8.23 -4.38 7.56
N ARG A 164 7.68 -5.60 7.37
CA ARG A 164 8.20 -6.81 8.01
C ARG A 164 9.60 -7.14 7.52
N SER A 165 9.81 -7.16 6.21
CA SER A 165 11.12 -7.46 5.63
C SER A 165 12.21 -6.50 6.13
N SER A 166 11.92 -5.20 6.17
CA SER A 166 12.85 -4.19 6.69
C SER A 166 13.11 -4.36 8.18
N PHE A 167 12.05 -4.58 8.97
CA PHE A 167 12.16 -4.83 10.41
C PHE A 167 13.03 -6.06 10.72
N GLU A 168 12.75 -7.18 10.07
CA GLU A 168 13.51 -8.42 10.22
C GLU A 168 14.97 -8.26 9.76
N THR A 169 15.21 -7.55 8.65
CA THR A 169 16.56 -7.29 8.14
C THR A 169 17.38 -6.45 9.11
N ILE A 170 16.83 -5.37 9.64
CA ILE A 170 17.52 -4.48 10.57
C ILE A 170 17.83 -5.19 11.90
N LEU A 171 16.93 -6.05 12.38
CA LEU A 171 17.13 -6.87 13.59
C LEU A 171 18.03 -8.10 13.36
N GLY A 172 18.59 -8.27 12.15
CA GLY A 172 19.53 -9.33 11.80
C GLY A 172 18.87 -10.67 11.49
N LYS A 173 17.83 -10.64 10.67
CA LYS A 173 17.03 -11.78 10.15
C LYS A 173 16.77 -12.86 11.21
N PHE A 174 15.57 -13.30 11.34
CA PHE A 174 15.15 -14.30 12.33
C PHE A 174 13.85 -14.99 11.87
N ASP A 175 13.57 -16.14 12.48
CA ASP A 175 12.30 -16.82 12.33
C ASP A 175 11.28 -16.23 13.31
N LEU A 176 10.19 -15.72 12.78
CA LEU A 176 9.09 -15.18 13.57
C LEU A 176 8.43 -16.27 14.40
N THR A 177 8.10 -15.96 15.67
CA THR A 177 7.33 -16.89 16.52
C THR A 177 6.03 -17.31 15.84
N ARG A 178 5.65 -18.58 15.98
CA ARG A 178 4.42 -19.14 15.38
C ARG A 178 3.15 -18.60 16.01
N ASP A 179 3.24 -18.05 17.22
CA ASP A 179 2.12 -17.49 17.96
C ASP A 179 1.81 -16.05 17.54
N ALA A 180 2.57 -15.46 16.60
CA ALA A 180 2.35 -14.10 16.15
C ALA A 180 1.04 -13.96 15.36
N ILE A 181 0.29 -12.91 15.68
CA ILE A 181 -0.87 -12.48 14.89
C ILE A 181 -0.35 -11.81 13.62
N ILE A 182 -0.75 -12.32 12.46
CA ILE A 182 -0.32 -11.78 11.17
C ILE A 182 -1.38 -10.85 10.62
N GLN A 183 -0.97 -9.60 10.34
CA GLN A 183 -1.81 -8.56 9.79
C GLN A 183 -1.41 -8.22 8.35
N ASP A 184 -2.37 -7.79 7.53
CA ASP A 184 -2.21 -7.53 6.10
C ASP A 184 -1.82 -6.07 5.77
N SER A 185 -1.90 -5.17 6.74
CA SER A 185 -1.59 -3.75 6.54
C SER A 185 -1.05 -3.07 7.79
N ASN A 186 -0.44 -1.90 7.63
CA ASN A 186 -0.05 -1.05 8.76
C ASN A 186 -1.28 -0.57 9.57
N GLY A 187 -2.41 -0.36 8.88
CA GLY A 187 -3.67 0.03 9.51
C GLY A 187 -4.21 -1.06 10.43
N THR A 188 -4.21 -2.32 9.99
CA THR A 188 -4.69 -3.45 10.82
C THR A 188 -3.76 -3.76 11.98
N VAL A 189 -2.42 -3.57 11.83
CA VAL A 189 -1.49 -3.61 12.97
C VAL A 189 -1.87 -2.56 14.01
N ARG A 190 -2.11 -1.31 13.59
CA ARG A 190 -2.49 -0.22 14.49
C ARG A 190 -3.76 -0.55 15.26
N GLU A 191 -4.81 -1.00 14.58
CA GLU A 191 -6.09 -1.32 15.24
C GLU A 191 -5.97 -2.54 16.15
N THR A 192 -5.16 -3.56 15.79
CA THR A 192 -4.90 -4.70 16.67
C THR A 192 -4.21 -4.26 17.96
N VAL A 193 -3.16 -3.44 17.86
CA VAL A 193 -2.42 -2.93 19.02
C VAL A 193 -3.30 -2.00 19.87
N ALA A 194 -4.16 -1.20 19.24
CA ALA A 194 -5.09 -0.33 19.97
C ALA A 194 -6.12 -1.11 20.81
N ASN A 195 -6.50 -2.32 20.38
CA ASN A 195 -7.54 -3.11 20.99
C ASN A 195 -7.03 -4.25 21.91
N ASP A 196 -5.72 -4.46 22.02
CA ASP A 196 -5.11 -5.46 22.91
C ASP A 196 -3.99 -4.82 23.76
N GLU A 197 -4.27 -4.71 25.07
CA GLU A 197 -3.36 -4.12 26.06
C GLU A 197 -2.02 -4.86 26.19
N ARG A 198 -1.96 -6.11 25.73
CA ARG A 198 -0.79 -7.00 25.83
C ARG A 198 0.00 -7.06 24.53
N SER A 199 -0.46 -6.39 23.50
CA SER A 199 0.16 -6.47 22.18
C SER A 199 1.37 -5.56 22.02
N ILE A 200 2.28 -6.02 21.16
CA ILE A 200 3.36 -5.25 20.55
C ILE A 200 3.30 -5.42 19.05
N GLY A 201 3.48 -4.32 18.32
CA GLY A 201 3.52 -4.31 16.87
C GLY A 201 4.56 -3.33 16.35
N TYR A 202 4.67 -3.24 15.04
CA TYR A 202 5.50 -2.25 14.36
C TYR A 202 4.79 -1.75 13.09
N LEU A 203 4.97 -0.48 12.79
CA LEU A 203 4.37 0.16 11.63
C LEU A 203 5.13 1.42 11.23
N SER A 204 4.77 2.03 10.10
CA SER A 204 5.30 3.33 9.67
C SER A 204 5.07 4.41 10.74
N TYR A 205 6.10 5.20 11.04
CA TYR A 205 6.03 6.27 12.04
C TYR A 205 4.92 7.28 11.71
N GLY A 206 4.78 7.67 10.46
CA GLY A 206 3.72 8.60 10.04
C GLY A 206 2.28 8.09 10.25
N LEU A 207 2.10 6.80 10.59
CA LEU A 207 0.79 6.20 10.88
C LEU A 207 0.52 6.03 12.39
N VAL A 208 1.45 6.46 13.25
CA VAL A 208 1.23 6.48 14.70
C VAL A 208 0.19 7.55 15.04
N ASN A 209 -0.75 7.20 15.89
CA ASN A 209 -1.78 8.11 16.36
C ASN A 209 -2.08 7.92 17.85
N GLN A 210 -3.06 8.63 18.37
CA GLN A 210 -3.41 8.63 19.80
C GLN A 210 -3.92 7.28 20.36
N LYS A 211 -4.30 6.33 19.47
CA LYS A 211 -4.79 5.00 19.87
C LYS A 211 -3.66 4.05 20.27
N ILE A 212 -2.42 4.34 19.91
CA ILE A 212 -1.24 3.52 20.16
C ILE A 212 -0.09 4.35 20.69
N LYS A 213 0.83 3.72 21.42
CA LYS A 213 2.01 4.37 21.99
C LYS A 213 3.27 3.83 21.30
N ALA A 214 4.01 4.71 20.64
CA ALA A 214 5.37 4.42 20.19
C ALA A 214 6.30 4.33 21.41
N ILE A 215 7.19 3.35 21.42
CA ILE A 215 8.22 3.18 22.44
C ILE A 215 9.60 3.42 21.88
N THR A 216 10.56 3.75 22.74
CA THR A 216 11.94 3.97 22.32
C THR A 216 12.63 2.63 22.00
N VAL A 217 13.56 2.65 21.07
CA VAL A 217 14.43 1.51 20.74
C VAL A 217 15.88 1.90 21.04
N ASP A 218 16.56 1.11 21.87
CA ASP A 218 17.88 1.43 22.44
C ASP A 218 17.94 2.85 23.07
N GLY A 219 16.83 3.27 23.70
CA GLY A 219 16.71 4.58 24.33
C GLY A 219 16.48 5.73 23.35
N VAL A 220 16.33 5.46 22.04
CA VAL A 220 16.10 6.49 21.01
C VAL A 220 14.62 6.52 20.62
N GLU A 221 14.01 7.70 20.65
CA GLU A 221 12.64 7.90 20.20
C GLU A 221 12.53 7.84 18.67
N CYS A 222 11.41 7.33 18.18
CA CYS A 222 11.06 7.38 16.76
C CYS A 222 10.45 8.76 16.47
N THR A 223 11.29 9.75 16.16
CA THR A 223 10.87 11.10 15.78
C THR A 223 11.54 11.50 14.46
N THR A 224 10.91 12.41 13.73
CA THR A 224 11.46 12.93 12.47
C THR A 224 12.90 13.41 12.62
N GLU A 225 13.20 14.16 13.69
CA GLU A 225 14.54 14.69 13.98
C GLU A 225 15.57 13.56 14.20
N LEU A 226 15.23 12.56 15.03
CA LEU A 226 16.15 11.46 15.35
C LEU A 226 16.33 10.48 14.19
N ILE A 227 15.33 10.34 13.32
CA ILE A 227 15.43 9.58 12.09
C ILE A 227 16.35 10.33 11.10
N LEU A 228 16.15 11.64 10.88
CA LEU A 228 16.97 12.47 9.98
C LEU A 228 18.45 12.50 10.41
N SER A 229 18.71 12.58 11.72
CA SER A 229 20.07 12.57 12.25
C SER A 229 20.75 11.20 12.20
N GLY A 230 20.04 10.14 11.75
CA GLY A 230 20.55 8.78 11.70
C GLY A 230 20.71 8.12 13.08
N LYS A 231 20.15 8.70 14.15
CA LYS A 231 20.21 8.14 15.50
C LYS A 231 19.19 7.04 15.73
N TYR A 232 17.98 7.14 15.14
CA TYR A 232 16.97 6.09 15.26
C TYR A 232 17.36 4.89 14.40
N PRO A 233 17.39 3.66 14.96
CA PRO A 233 17.99 2.52 14.25
C PRO A 233 17.07 1.89 13.18
N LEU A 234 15.74 2.02 13.32
CA LEU A 234 14.78 1.33 12.44
C LEU A 234 14.31 2.27 11.33
N VAL A 235 15.17 2.53 10.35
CA VAL A 235 14.89 3.44 9.22
C VAL A 235 14.99 2.69 7.90
N ARG A 236 14.13 3.05 6.95
CA ARG A 236 14.09 2.47 5.61
C ARG A 236 13.76 3.52 4.55
N PRO A 237 14.22 3.33 3.31
CA PRO A 237 13.75 4.10 2.17
C PRO A 237 12.38 3.63 1.69
N ILE A 238 11.67 4.53 1.03
CA ILE A 238 10.45 4.25 0.26
C ILE A 238 10.79 4.49 -1.21
N TYR A 239 10.51 3.49 -2.03
CA TYR A 239 10.81 3.50 -3.45
C TYR A 239 9.56 3.58 -4.31
N PHE A 240 9.66 4.36 -5.38
CA PHE A 240 8.90 4.12 -6.60
C PHE A 240 9.74 3.25 -7.54
N LEU A 241 9.14 2.15 -7.96
CA LEU A 241 9.74 1.15 -8.84
C LEU A 241 9.04 1.20 -10.18
N THR A 242 9.80 1.37 -11.27
CA THR A 242 9.25 1.57 -12.61
C THR A 242 10.04 0.80 -13.66
N LEU A 243 9.38 0.48 -14.76
CA LEU A 243 10.08 0.10 -15.98
C LEU A 243 10.74 1.34 -16.63
N ASP A 244 11.68 1.12 -17.55
CA ASP A 244 12.39 2.20 -18.24
C ASP A 244 11.46 3.12 -19.04
N LYS A 245 10.43 2.54 -19.67
CA LYS A 245 9.43 3.28 -20.46
C LYS A 245 8.26 3.69 -19.60
N LEU A 246 8.23 4.95 -19.20
CA LEU A 246 7.12 5.56 -18.49
C LEU A 246 6.26 6.40 -19.43
N SER A 247 4.94 6.42 -19.17
CA SER A 247 4.04 7.39 -19.79
C SER A 247 4.40 8.81 -19.32
N PRO A 248 4.09 9.85 -20.12
CA PRO A 248 4.27 11.24 -19.68
C PRO A 248 3.55 11.54 -18.36
N ALA A 249 2.35 11.00 -18.15
CA ALA A 249 1.57 11.16 -16.93
C ALA A 249 2.27 10.55 -15.71
N ALA A 250 2.78 9.30 -15.82
CA ALA A 250 3.51 8.66 -14.72
C ALA A 250 4.80 9.41 -14.38
N ARG A 251 5.51 9.90 -15.40
CA ARG A 251 6.71 10.74 -15.19
C ARG A 251 6.36 12.04 -14.48
N GLY A 252 5.32 12.75 -14.94
CA GLY A 252 4.86 13.99 -14.33
C GLY A 252 4.48 13.81 -12.86
N PHE A 253 3.79 12.70 -12.52
CA PHE A 253 3.47 12.40 -11.13
C PHE A 253 4.72 12.14 -10.28
N ILE A 254 5.71 11.37 -10.79
CA ILE A 254 6.98 11.16 -10.07
C ILE A 254 7.72 12.48 -9.87
N ASP A 255 7.79 13.34 -10.90
CA ASP A 255 8.44 14.64 -10.83
C ASP A 255 7.73 15.56 -9.81
N TYR A 256 6.39 15.52 -9.73
CA TYR A 256 5.62 16.20 -8.70
C TYR A 256 5.98 15.72 -7.29
N VAL A 257 5.98 14.39 -7.07
CA VAL A 257 6.31 13.80 -5.76
C VAL A 257 7.73 14.17 -5.30
N LEU A 258 8.69 14.21 -6.23
CA LEU A 258 10.08 14.61 -5.96
C LEU A 258 10.28 16.12 -5.91
N GLY A 259 9.32 16.89 -6.39
CA GLY A 259 9.33 18.34 -6.39
C GLY A 259 9.03 18.95 -5.01
N PRO A 260 9.19 20.27 -4.87
CA PRO A 260 9.02 20.95 -3.59
C PRO A 260 7.64 20.73 -2.96
N ALA A 261 6.56 20.74 -3.74
CA ALA A 261 5.19 20.55 -3.25
C ALA A 261 4.97 19.15 -2.69
N GLY A 262 5.31 18.10 -3.48
CA GLY A 262 5.17 16.71 -3.03
C GLY A 262 6.04 16.39 -1.83
N GLN A 263 7.29 16.89 -1.78
CA GLN A 263 8.17 16.70 -0.63
C GLN A 263 7.67 17.44 0.61
N ALA A 264 7.07 18.62 0.46
CA ALA A 264 6.44 19.34 1.58
C ALA A 264 5.23 18.55 2.14
N SER A 265 4.39 17.97 1.27
CA SER A 265 3.28 17.12 1.69
C SER A 265 3.76 15.87 2.44
N ILE A 266 4.80 15.19 1.95
CA ILE A 266 5.44 14.02 2.60
C ILE A 266 5.92 14.38 4.01
N VAL A 267 6.61 15.52 4.18
CA VAL A 267 7.15 15.96 5.48
C VAL A 267 6.04 16.39 6.43
N ALA A 268 5.01 17.07 5.94
CA ALA A 268 3.87 17.49 6.76
C ALA A 268 3.14 16.31 7.41
N ASP A 269 3.16 15.15 6.76
CA ASP A 269 2.52 13.92 7.24
C ASP A 269 3.47 13.02 8.05
N GLY A 270 4.66 13.51 8.43
CA GLY A 270 5.58 12.83 9.36
C GLY A 270 6.57 11.86 8.72
N LEU A 271 6.60 11.75 7.40
CA LEU A 271 7.68 11.06 6.69
C LEU A 271 8.89 11.98 6.47
N LEU A 272 9.98 11.43 5.98
CA LEU A 272 11.18 12.18 5.71
C LEU A 272 11.38 12.38 4.20
N PRO A 273 12.03 13.49 3.79
CA PRO A 273 12.25 13.75 2.39
C PRO A 273 13.15 12.68 1.75
N ALA A 274 13.09 12.61 0.43
CA ALA A 274 13.91 11.69 -0.38
C ALA A 274 15.43 11.93 -0.21
N LYS A 275 15.82 13.17 0.00
CA LYS A 275 17.22 13.64 0.13
C LYS A 275 17.48 14.29 1.48
#